data_2ad3a619a9a1a78728f7afadbc86b182
#
_entry.id   2ad3a619a9a1a78728f7afadbc86b182
#
_cell.length_a   1.000
_cell.length_b   1.000
_cell.length_c   1.000
_cell.angle_alpha   90.00
_cell.angle_beta   90.00
_cell.angle_gamma   90.00
#
_symmetry.space_group_name_H-M   'P 1'
#
loop_
_entity.id
_entity.type
_entity.pdbx_description
1 polymer ?
#
loop_
_entity_poly.entity_id
_entity_poly.type
_entity_poly.pdbx_seq_one_letter_code
_entity_poly.pdbx_strand_id
1 'polypeptide(L)'
;MSSRDALVAEVLAMLHAYQEALEQGTREDIQKHVHLPVVYVTEDKVQMRDRYPFDPQKLRVVMDFHHSDSEYAVMHIDETKAHIAITATRRREDDSPIEHVEAFYILQKRDAQWKIATFSGIRTAA
;
A
#
# COMPACT_ATOMS: atom_id res chain seq x y z
N MET A 1 19.87 17.74 5.52
CA MET A 1 19.31 17.12 4.30
C MET A 1 19.53 15.62 4.35
N SER A 2 18.45 14.86 4.15
CA SER A 2 18.56 13.38 4.18
C SER A 2 19.12 12.86 2.87
N SER A 3 19.97 11.85 2.93
CA SER A 3 20.45 11.15 1.75
C SER A 3 19.30 10.35 1.10
N ARG A 4 19.44 10.04 -0.17
CA ARG A 4 18.48 9.20 -0.87
C ARG A 4 18.32 7.84 -0.19
N ASP A 5 19.41 7.23 0.23
CA ASP A 5 19.38 5.93 0.90
C ASP A 5 18.61 5.98 2.22
N ALA A 6 18.78 7.05 2.99
CA ALA A 6 18.03 7.25 4.23
C ALA A 6 16.53 7.44 3.96
N LEU A 7 16.17 8.22 2.94
CA LEU A 7 14.77 8.42 2.55
C LEU A 7 14.13 7.12 2.04
N VAL A 8 14.85 6.35 1.25
CA VAL A 8 14.38 5.04 0.78
C VAL A 8 14.11 4.11 1.95
N ALA A 9 15.03 4.06 2.92
CA ALA A 9 14.85 3.24 4.12
C ALA A 9 13.60 3.63 4.91
N GLU A 10 13.34 4.94 5.09
CA GLU A 10 12.14 5.44 5.75
C GLU A 10 10.86 4.98 5.04
N VAL A 11 10.84 5.13 3.72
CA VAL A 11 9.67 4.76 2.89
C VAL A 11 9.44 3.26 2.91
N LEU A 12 10.47 2.45 2.79
CA LEU A 12 10.33 0.99 2.83
C LEU A 12 9.84 0.53 4.20
N ALA A 13 10.32 1.13 5.29
CA ALA A 13 9.84 0.82 6.63
C ALA A 13 8.35 1.11 6.78
N MET A 14 7.87 2.24 6.23
CA MET A 14 6.46 2.59 6.26
C MET A 14 5.63 1.61 5.42
N LEU A 15 6.09 1.24 4.24
CA LEU A 15 5.40 0.28 3.37
C LEU A 15 5.29 -1.10 4.02
N HIS A 16 6.33 -1.56 4.70
CA HIS A 16 6.28 -2.81 5.47
C HIS A 16 5.28 -2.73 6.62
N ALA A 17 5.25 -1.61 7.34
CA ALA A 17 4.28 -1.40 8.42
C ALA A 17 2.83 -1.36 7.90
N TYR A 18 2.60 -0.72 6.75
CA TYR A 18 1.31 -0.72 6.08
C TYR A 18 0.88 -2.14 5.70
N GLN A 19 1.78 -2.91 5.09
CA GLN A 19 1.50 -4.28 4.68
C GLN A 19 1.17 -5.18 5.88
N GLU A 20 1.91 -5.05 6.97
CA GLU A 20 1.64 -5.78 8.21
C GLU A 20 0.25 -5.43 8.76
N ALA A 21 -0.10 -4.15 8.77
CA ALA A 21 -1.43 -3.71 9.20
C ALA A 21 -2.54 -4.28 8.31
N LEU A 22 -2.32 -4.35 7.00
CA LEU A 22 -3.27 -4.95 6.07
C LEU A 22 -3.47 -6.44 6.33
N GLU A 23 -2.41 -7.16 6.69
CA GLU A 23 -2.47 -8.59 6.97
C GLU A 23 -3.10 -8.91 8.31
N GLN A 24 -2.85 -8.11 9.35
CA GLN A 24 -3.16 -8.44 10.74
C GLN A 24 -3.96 -7.39 11.50
N GLY A 25 -4.03 -6.15 11.01
CA GLY A 25 -4.63 -5.03 11.73
C GLY A 25 -6.08 -4.75 11.38
N THR A 26 -6.61 -3.73 12.02
CA THR A 26 -7.94 -3.18 11.71
C THR A 26 -7.82 -2.12 10.63
N ARG A 27 -8.97 -1.66 10.10
CA ARG A 27 -8.99 -0.51 9.18
C ARG A 27 -8.31 0.71 9.81
N GLU A 28 -8.52 0.94 11.10
CA GLU A 28 -7.90 2.07 11.81
C GLU A 28 -6.39 1.95 11.87
N ASP A 29 -5.86 0.75 12.08
CA ASP A 29 -4.41 0.51 12.04
C ASP A 29 -3.83 0.83 10.68
N ILE A 30 -4.52 0.45 9.62
CA ILE A 30 -4.11 0.71 8.24
C ILE A 30 -4.16 2.21 7.94
N GLN A 31 -5.21 2.91 8.37
CA GLN A 31 -5.41 4.34 8.11
C GLN A 31 -4.33 5.23 8.72
N LYS A 32 -3.60 4.75 9.72
CA LYS A 32 -2.45 5.48 10.26
C LYS A 32 -1.36 5.72 9.21
N HIS A 33 -1.33 4.90 8.16
CA HIS A 33 -0.35 4.98 7.08
C HIS A 33 -0.89 5.65 5.81
N VAL A 34 -2.08 6.25 5.89
CA VAL A 34 -2.77 6.83 4.74
C VAL A 34 -3.15 8.27 5.03
N HIS A 35 -2.87 9.18 4.09
CA HIS A 35 -3.40 10.54 4.15
C HIS A 35 -4.86 10.51 3.71
N LEU A 36 -5.73 11.12 4.49
CA LEU A 36 -7.14 11.24 4.16
C LEU A 36 -7.51 12.71 3.88
N PRO A 37 -8.27 13.00 2.84
CA PRO A 37 -8.79 12.06 1.86
C PRO A 37 -7.68 11.47 0.99
N VAL A 38 -7.83 10.22 0.62
CA VAL A 38 -6.91 9.50 -0.26
C VAL A 38 -7.48 9.44 -1.68
N VAL A 39 -6.61 9.55 -2.68
CA VAL A 39 -6.98 9.35 -4.08
C VAL A 39 -6.88 7.86 -4.42
N TYR A 40 -7.94 7.34 -5.01
CA TYR A 40 -8.02 5.95 -5.42
C TYR A 40 -8.35 5.87 -6.91
N VAL A 41 -7.44 5.32 -7.69
CA VAL A 41 -7.59 5.18 -9.15
C VAL A 41 -7.81 3.71 -9.47
N THR A 42 -8.94 3.42 -10.08
CA THR A 42 -9.26 2.08 -10.59
C THR A 42 -9.21 2.11 -12.11
N GLU A 43 -9.57 0.99 -12.76
CA GLU A 43 -9.58 0.91 -14.23
C GLU A 43 -10.52 1.92 -14.89
N ASP A 44 -11.61 2.30 -14.20
CA ASP A 44 -12.66 3.14 -14.76
C ASP A 44 -13.01 4.37 -13.93
N LYS A 45 -12.42 4.54 -12.75
CA LYS A 45 -12.79 5.62 -11.82
C LYS A 45 -11.59 6.27 -11.18
N VAL A 46 -11.76 7.56 -10.89
CA VAL A 46 -10.87 8.33 -10.02
C VAL A 46 -11.73 8.85 -8.87
N GLN A 47 -11.39 8.49 -7.65
CA GLN A 47 -12.17 8.85 -6.47
C GLN A 47 -11.30 9.47 -5.40
N MET A 48 -11.87 10.42 -4.64
CA MET A 48 -11.31 10.83 -3.36
C MET A 48 -12.14 10.18 -2.26
N ARG A 49 -11.48 9.49 -1.35
CA ARG A 49 -12.13 8.74 -0.28
C ARG A 49 -11.71 9.29 1.08
N ASP A 50 -12.69 9.48 1.97
CA ASP A 50 -12.47 10.00 3.32
C ASP A 50 -11.99 8.93 4.30
N ARG A 51 -11.91 7.70 3.86
CA ARG A 51 -11.38 6.58 4.62
C ARG A 51 -10.68 5.60 3.70
N TYR A 52 -9.93 4.68 4.29
CA TYR A 52 -9.23 3.63 3.55
C TYR A 52 -10.22 2.87 2.66
N PRO A 53 -9.96 2.79 1.32
CA PRO A 53 -10.94 2.27 0.36
C PRO A 53 -11.14 0.75 0.40
N PHE A 54 -10.25 0.02 1.05
CA PHE A 54 -10.35 -1.45 1.13
C PHE A 54 -10.89 -1.87 2.49
N ASP A 55 -11.59 -3.01 2.51
CA ASP A 55 -12.04 -3.63 3.74
C ASP A 55 -11.11 -4.81 4.06
N PRO A 56 -10.23 -4.69 5.07
CA PRO A 56 -9.29 -5.75 5.40
C PRO A 56 -9.98 -7.03 5.86
N GLN A 57 -11.12 -6.91 6.54
CA GLN A 57 -11.86 -8.06 7.00
C GLN A 57 -12.48 -8.84 5.83
N LYS A 58 -12.99 -8.13 4.82
CA LYS A 58 -13.50 -8.73 3.61
C LYS A 58 -12.40 -9.50 2.87
N LEU A 59 -11.21 -8.93 2.77
CA LEU A 59 -10.07 -9.61 2.15
C LEU A 59 -9.75 -10.93 2.86
N ARG A 60 -9.75 -10.92 4.19
CA ARG A 60 -9.40 -12.09 4.99
C ARG A 60 -10.48 -13.15 4.98
N VAL A 61 -11.74 -12.75 5.12
CA VAL A 61 -12.87 -13.69 5.25
C VAL A 61 -13.37 -14.15 3.89
N VAL A 62 -13.59 -13.23 2.95
CA VAL A 62 -14.18 -13.55 1.64
C VAL A 62 -13.14 -14.12 0.69
N MET A 63 -11.96 -13.52 0.65
CA MET A 63 -10.90 -13.92 -0.28
C MET A 63 -9.88 -14.88 0.32
N ASP A 64 -10.00 -15.20 1.62
CA ASP A 64 -9.07 -16.08 2.33
C ASP A 64 -7.63 -15.54 2.33
N PHE A 65 -7.48 -14.23 2.35
CA PHE A 65 -6.19 -13.55 2.33
C PHE A 65 -5.46 -13.72 3.67
N HIS A 66 -4.24 -14.22 3.62
CA HIS A 66 -3.38 -14.38 4.79
C HIS A 66 -2.17 -13.45 4.72
N HIS A 67 -1.46 -13.45 3.59
CA HIS A 67 -0.24 -12.64 3.43
C HIS A 67 0.01 -12.29 1.96
N SER A 68 0.93 -11.35 1.73
CA SER A 68 1.40 -11.00 0.40
C SER A 68 2.90 -11.14 0.30
N ASP A 69 3.35 -11.67 -0.83
CA ASP A 69 4.75 -11.50 -1.27
C ASP A 69 4.79 -10.23 -2.10
N SER A 70 5.50 -9.22 -1.60
CA SER A 70 5.54 -7.91 -2.23
C SER A 70 6.97 -7.48 -2.54
N GLU A 71 7.15 -6.86 -3.71
CA GLU A 71 8.38 -6.19 -4.09
C GLU A 71 8.08 -4.71 -4.32
N TYR A 72 8.96 -3.85 -3.82
CA TYR A 72 8.82 -2.40 -3.91
C TYR A 72 9.97 -1.82 -4.71
N ALA A 73 9.63 -1.03 -5.73
CA ALA A 73 10.60 -0.25 -6.49
C ALA A 73 10.36 1.24 -6.24
N VAL A 74 11.31 1.89 -5.58
CA VAL A 74 11.24 3.34 -5.37
C VAL A 74 11.69 4.00 -6.67
N MET A 75 10.74 4.49 -7.43
CA MET A 75 10.98 5.06 -8.76
C MET A 75 11.58 6.47 -8.65
N HIS A 76 11.00 7.29 -7.82
CA HIS A 76 11.46 8.66 -7.55
C HIS A 76 11.20 8.98 -6.09
N ILE A 77 12.11 9.73 -5.48
CA ILE A 77 11.96 10.15 -4.10
C ILE A 77 12.70 11.47 -3.86
N ASP A 78 12.07 12.34 -3.08
CA ASP A 78 12.72 13.50 -2.47
C ASP A 78 12.33 13.57 -0.99
N GLU A 79 12.59 14.69 -0.33
CA GLU A 79 12.33 14.84 1.12
C GLU A 79 10.84 14.87 1.48
N THR A 80 9.94 15.07 0.51
CA THR A 80 8.52 15.28 0.77
C THR A 80 7.60 14.34 -0.02
N LYS A 81 8.10 13.67 -1.06
CA LYS A 81 7.25 12.88 -1.95
C LYS A 81 8.00 11.69 -2.52
N ALA A 82 7.30 10.60 -2.72
CA ALA A 82 7.86 9.40 -3.34
C ALA A 82 6.85 8.73 -4.28
N HIS A 83 7.37 8.15 -5.35
CA HIS A 83 6.62 7.32 -6.29
C HIS A 83 7.13 5.89 -6.17
N ILE A 84 6.23 4.96 -5.88
CA ILE A 84 6.58 3.56 -5.60
C ILE A 84 5.81 2.65 -6.54
N ALA A 85 6.53 1.82 -7.28
CA ALA A 85 5.93 0.72 -8.03
C ALA A 85 5.95 -0.55 -7.18
N ILE A 86 4.87 -1.30 -7.17
CA ILE A 86 4.68 -2.45 -6.30
C ILE A 86 4.20 -3.63 -7.14
N THR A 87 4.83 -4.78 -6.92
CA THR A 87 4.39 -6.05 -7.46
C THR A 87 4.11 -6.98 -6.28
N ALA A 88 2.93 -7.56 -6.22
CA ALA A 88 2.55 -8.41 -5.10
C ALA A 88 1.74 -9.61 -5.57
N THR A 89 1.92 -10.73 -4.88
CA THR A 89 1.06 -11.88 -4.98
C THR A 89 0.38 -12.09 -3.64
N ARG A 90 -0.94 -12.04 -3.60
CA ARG A 90 -1.73 -12.31 -2.40
C ARG A 90 -1.91 -13.79 -2.25
N ARG A 91 -1.72 -14.30 -1.04
CA ARG A 91 -1.69 -15.74 -0.76
C ARG A 91 -2.55 -16.12 0.41
N ARG A 92 -3.01 -17.38 0.41
CA ARG A 92 -3.67 -18.03 1.53
C ARG A 92 -2.65 -18.49 2.55
N GLU A 93 -3.12 -19.00 3.68
CA GLU A 93 -2.25 -19.51 4.74
C GLU A 93 -1.34 -20.64 4.24
N ASP A 94 -1.85 -21.50 3.35
CA ASP A 94 -1.08 -22.59 2.75
C ASP A 94 -0.13 -22.13 1.64
N ASP A 95 0.03 -20.82 1.46
CA ASP A 95 0.87 -20.18 0.45
C ASP A 95 0.34 -20.27 -0.98
N SER A 96 -0.87 -20.80 -1.18
CA SER A 96 -1.47 -20.81 -2.51
C SER A 96 -1.87 -19.40 -2.97
N PRO A 97 -1.68 -19.06 -4.26
CA PRO A 97 -1.96 -17.71 -4.74
C PRO A 97 -3.46 -17.46 -4.92
N ILE A 98 -3.88 -16.24 -4.55
CA ILE A 98 -5.25 -15.75 -4.75
C ILE A 98 -5.30 -14.86 -5.99
N GLU A 99 -4.44 -13.84 -6.01
CA GLU A 99 -4.38 -12.86 -7.09
C GLU A 99 -3.01 -12.23 -7.18
N HIS A 100 -2.72 -11.67 -8.35
CA HIS A 100 -1.53 -10.87 -8.59
C HIS A 100 -1.92 -9.40 -8.69
N VAL A 101 -1.14 -8.53 -8.06
CA VAL A 101 -1.39 -7.09 -8.02
C VAL A 101 -0.16 -6.37 -8.54
N GLU A 102 -0.38 -5.44 -9.48
CA GLU A 102 0.60 -4.45 -9.86
C GLU A 102 0.05 -3.10 -9.44
N ALA A 103 0.77 -2.40 -8.58
CA ALA A 103 0.29 -1.16 -7.99
C ALA A 103 1.31 -0.04 -8.14
N PHE A 104 0.80 1.18 -8.06
CA PHE A 104 1.60 2.37 -8.02
C PHE A 104 1.06 3.26 -6.91
N TYR A 105 1.92 3.61 -5.95
CA TYR A 105 1.53 4.48 -4.84
C TYR A 105 2.29 5.78 -4.92
N ILE A 106 1.60 6.87 -4.57
CA ILE A 106 2.24 8.16 -4.33
C ILE A 106 2.21 8.39 -2.83
N LEU A 107 3.38 8.60 -2.25
CA LEU A 107 3.56 8.86 -0.84
C LEU A 107 3.91 10.33 -0.62
N GLN A 108 3.43 10.89 0.48
CA GLN A 108 3.80 12.23 0.92
C GLN A 108 4.31 12.19 2.36
N LYS A 109 5.32 12.99 2.64
CA LYS A 109 5.82 13.22 3.99
C LYS A 109 5.22 14.51 4.53
N ARG A 110 4.41 14.40 5.57
CA ARG A 110 3.81 15.54 6.29
C ARG A 110 4.05 15.33 7.78
N ASP A 111 4.41 16.41 8.49
CA ASP A 111 4.65 16.33 9.93
C ASP A 111 5.64 15.22 10.29
N ALA A 112 6.71 15.11 9.49
CA ALA A 112 7.78 14.11 9.63
C ALA A 112 7.32 12.66 9.44
N GLN A 113 6.13 12.41 8.86
CA GLN A 113 5.61 11.06 8.64
C GLN A 113 5.29 10.81 7.17
N TRP A 114 5.79 9.70 6.66
CA TRP A 114 5.41 9.21 5.34
C TRP A 114 4.06 8.51 5.40
N LYS A 115 3.16 8.88 4.48
CA LYS A 115 1.85 8.23 4.33
C LYS A 115 1.48 8.13 2.87
N ILE A 116 0.60 7.19 2.56
CA ILE A 116 0.11 6.97 1.21
C ILE A 116 -0.97 8.01 0.88
N ALA A 117 -0.78 8.74 -0.21
CA ALA A 117 -1.72 9.76 -0.68
C ALA A 117 -2.56 9.26 -1.86
N THR A 118 -2.05 8.30 -2.64
CA THR A 118 -2.72 7.77 -3.82
C THR A 118 -2.49 6.29 -3.94
N PHE A 119 -3.57 5.55 -4.19
CA PHE A 119 -3.54 4.13 -4.57
C PHE A 119 -3.95 3.98 -6.03
N SER A 120 -3.19 3.20 -6.78
CA SER A 120 -3.55 2.76 -8.12
C SER A 120 -3.13 1.31 -8.28
N GLY A 121 -4.01 0.47 -8.82
CA GLY A 121 -3.65 -0.93 -8.94
C GLY A 121 -4.39 -1.65 -10.06
N ILE A 122 -3.72 -2.66 -10.59
CA ILE A 122 -4.26 -3.60 -11.55
C ILE A 122 -4.19 -4.97 -10.89
N ARG A 123 -5.31 -5.71 -10.91
CA ARG A 123 -5.39 -7.04 -10.31
C ARG A 123 -5.72 -8.07 -11.35
N THR A 124 -5.03 -9.19 -11.32
CA THR A 124 -5.31 -10.32 -12.19
C THR A 124 -5.40 -11.60 -11.35
N ALA A 125 -6.21 -12.53 -11.79
CA ALA A 125 -6.26 -13.84 -11.16
C ALA A 125 -4.90 -14.53 -11.28
N ALA A 126 -4.47 -15.16 -10.21
CA ALA A 126 -3.18 -15.86 -10.20
C ALA A 126 -3.29 -17.21 -10.91
#